data_4afb561222914779752f33c61b2950e4
#
_entry.id   4afb561222914779752f33c61b2950e4
#
_cell.length_a   1.000
_cell.length_b   1.000
_cell.length_c   1.000
_cell.angle_alpha   90.00
_cell.angle_beta   90.00
_cell.angle_gamma   90.00
#
_symmetry.space_group_name_H-M   'P 1'
#
loop_
_entity.id
_entity.type
_entity.pdbx_description
1 polymer ?
#
loop_
_entity_poly.entity_id
_entity_poly.type
_entity_poly.pdbx_seq_one_letter_code
_entity_poly.pdbx_strand_id
1 'polypeptide(L)' 'MFTYKVVKEEMWHPETGKYNSFGIRVYGAGKEIEIMTINDIFTDRSEADRFVSLLNINKVSIIHIWDVIEDYLSA' A
#
# COMPACT_ATOMS: atom_id res chain seq x y z
N MET A 1 0.61 2.84 17.21
CA MET A 1 1.25 1.94 16.24
C MET A 1 0.30 1.66 15.08
N PHE A 2 0.81 1.68 13.89
CA PHE A 2 0.00 1.43 12.69
C PHE A 2 0.35 0.08 12.10
N THR A 3 -0.64 -0.57 11.49
CA THR A 3 -0.43 -1.83 10.77
C THR A 3 -0.81 -1.60 9.31
N TYR A 4 0.05 -2.06 8.42
CA TYR A 4 -0.12 -1.92 6.98
C TYR A 4 -0.38 -3.27 6.35
N LYS A 5 -1.35 -3.33 5.44
CA LYS A 5 -1.67 -4.56 4.71
C LYS A 5 -1.84 -4.27 3.23
N VAL A 6 -1.52 -5.26 2.41
CA VAL A 6 -1.73 -5.18 0.97
C VAL A 6 -3.22 -5.36 0.67
N VAL A 7 -3.71 -4.52 -0.24
CA VAL A 7 -5.08 -4.62 -0.75
C VAL A 7 -5.00 -4.83 -2.25
N LYS A 8 -5.70 -5.85 -2.75
CA LYS A 8 -5.77 -6.13 -4.18
C LYS A 8 -7.04 -5.51 -4.75
N GLU A 9 -6.89 -4.83 -5.88
CA GLU A 9 -8.01 -4.24 -6.59
C GLU A 9 -7.97 -4.62 -8.06
N GLU A 10 -9.16 -4.77 -8.65
CA GLU A 10 -9.29 -4.98 -10.07
C GLU A 10 -9.59 -3.63 -10.70
N MET A 11 -8.70 -3.21 -11.60
CA MET A 11 -8.77 -1.91 -12.25
C MET A 11 -9.09 -2.11 -13.73
N TRP A 12 -9.57 -1.06 -14.37
CA TRP A 12 -9.88 -1.09 -15.80
C TRP A 12 -9.35 0.18 -16.46
N HIS A 13 -8.75 -0.01 -17.63
CA HIS A 13 -8.24 1.09 -18.43
C HIS A 13 -8.67 0.89 -19.90
N PRO A 14 -9.08 1.95 -20.60
CA PRO A 14 -9.56 1.83 -21.98
C PRO A 14 -8.58 1.17 -22.95
N GLU A 15 -7.29 1.37 -22.74
CA GLU A 15 -6.28 0.85 -23.64
C GLU A 15 -5.79 -0.55 -23.29
N THR A 16 -5.75 -0.89 -22.01
CA THR A 16 -5.17 -2.15 -21.54
C THR A 16 -6.20 -3.16 -21.07
N GLY A 17 -7.46 -2.73 -20.87
CA GLY A 17 -8.49 -3.58 -20.32
C GLY A 17 -8.36 -3.74 -18.82
N LYS A 18 -8.75 -4.90 -18.30
CA LYS A 18 -8.69 -5.18 -16.87
C LYS A 18 -7.28 -5.52 -16.45
N TYR A 19 -6.87 -5.01 -15.30
CA TYR A 19 -5.61 -5.37 -14.69
C TYR A 19 -5.73 -5.36 -13.17
N ASN A 20 -4.85 -6.08 -12.49
CA ASN A 20 -4.81 -6.10 -11.04
C ASN A 20 -3.86 -5.03 -10.54
N SER A 21 -4.30 -4.31 -9.51
CA SER A 21 -3.48 -3.31 -8.85
C SER A 21 -3.44 -3.60 -7.36
N PHE A 22 -2.38 -3.17 -6.70
CA PHE A 22 -2.18 -3.40 -5.29
C PHE A 22 -1.94 -2.09 -4.57
N GLY A 23 -2.68 -1.90 -3.51
CA GLY A 23 -2.55 -0.72 -2.67
C GLY A 23 -2.23 -1.10 -1.24
N ILE A 24 -2.35 -0.14 -0.36
CA ILE A 24 -2.04 -0.31 1.05
C ILE A 24 -3.23 0.13 1.88
N ARG A 25 -3.63 -0.73 2.82
CA ARG A 25 -4.65 -0.40 3.80
C ARG A 25 -3.98 -0.22 5.15
N VAL A 26 -4.29 0.90 5.80
CA VAL A 26 -3.67 1.25 7.07
C VAL A 26 -4.68 1.09 8.19
N TYR A 27 -4.26 0.37 9.24
CA TYR A 27 -5.09 0.15 10.42
C TYR A 27 -4.47 0.83 11.62
N GLY A 28 -5.32 1.36 12.49
CA GLY A 28 -4.89 2.00 13.72
C GLY A 28 -4.47 1.00 14.80
N ALA A 29 -4.26 1.52 15.99
CA ALA A 29 -3.70 0.77 17.12
C ALA A 29 -4.45 -0.52 17.45
N GLY A 30 -5.76 -0.57 17.23
CA GLY A 30 -6.56 -1.74 17.53
C GLY A 30 -6.57 -2.79 16.43
N LYS A 31 -5.91 -2.52 15.30
CA LYS A 31 -5.86 -3.38 14.10
C LYS A 31 -7.20 -3.64 13.45
N GLU A 32 -8.27 -3.12 14.01
CA GLU A 32 -9.63 -3.32 13.48
C GLU A 32 -10.21 -2.06 12.87
N ILE A 33 -9.58 -0.91 13.12
CA ILE A 33 -10.06 0.36 12.63
C ILE A 33 -9.23 0.77 11.42
N GLU A 34 -9.87 0.72 10.25
CA GLU A 34 -9.24 1.20 9.03
C GLU A 34 -9.15 2.72 9.07
N ILE A 35 -7.94 3.26 8.95
CA ILE A 35 -7.68 4.69 8.94
C ILE A 35 -7.74 5.25 7.54
N MET A 36 -7.08 4.58 6.60
CA MET A 36 -7.07 5.01 5.21
C MET A 36 -6.68 3.86 4.30
N THR A 37 -7.00 4.03 3.03
CA THR A 37 -6.57 3.11 1.97
C THR A 37 -5.93 3.94 0.88
N ILE A 38 -4.75 3.52 0.43
CA ILE A 38 -4.04 4.14 -0.69
C ILE A 38 -4.07 3.14 -1.83
N ASN A 39 -4.76 3.48 -2.89
CA ASN A 39 -5.01 2.56 -4.00
C ASN A 39 -3.98 2.71 -5.11
N ASP A 40 -3.87 1.65 -5.92
CA ASP A 40 -3.17 1.69 -7.21
C ASP A 40 -1.70 2.14 -7.09
N ILE A 41 -0.96 1.50 -6.20
CA ILE A 41 0.46 1.83 -6.01
C ILE A 41 1.36 0.89 -6.82
N PHE A 42 1.06 -0.40 -6.80
CA PHE A 42 1.87 -1.43 -7.45
C PHE A 42 1.04 -2.27 -8.39
N THR A 43 1.69 -2.79 -9.43
CA THR A 43 1.08 -3.78 -10.32
C THR A 43 1.58 -5.20 -10.04
N ASP A 44 2.63 -5.33 -9.25
CA ASP A 44 3.21 -6.61 -8.86
C ASP A 44 2.97 -6.89 -7.39
N ARG A 45 2.34 -8.03 -7.10
CA ARG A 45 2.01 -8.42 -5.73
C ARG A 45 3.24 -8.60 -4.86
N SER A 46 4.28 -9.21 -5.41
CA SER A 46 5.53 -9.44 -4.66
C SER A 46 6.15 -8.14 -4.20
N GLU A 47 6.12 -7.14 -5.05
CA GLU A 47 6.65 -5.82 -4.72
C GLU A 47 5.81 -5.15 -3.64
N ALA A 48 4.48 -5.25 -3.75
CA ALA A 48 3.57 -4.71 -2.75
C ALA A 48 3.80 -5.36 -1.39
N ASP A 49 3.94 -6.69 -1.36
CA ASP A 49 4.18 -7.44 -0.12
C ASP A 49 5.49 -7.02 0.52
N ARG A 50 6.53 -6.86 -0.28
CA ARG A 50 7.85 -6.44 0.20
C ARG A 50 7.78 -5.04 0.81
N PHE A 51 7.12 -4.12 0.12
CA PHE A 51 6.99 -2.75 0.60
C PHE A 51 6.22 -2.69 1.93
N VAL A 52 5.09 -3.39 2.01
CA VAL A 52 4.28 -3.42 3.22
C VAL A 52 5.05 -4.05 4.38
N SER A 53 5.85 -5.09 4.12
CA SER A 53 6.71 -5.68 5.14
C SER A 53 7.70 -4.65 5.69
N LEU A 54 8.30 -3.85 4.81
CA LEU A 54 9.22 -2.80 5.24
C LEU A 54 8.53 -1.76 6.10
N LEU A 55 7.31 -1.37 5.75
CA LEU A 55 6.54 -0.41 6.53
C LEU A 55 6.29 -0.95 7.95
N ASN A 56 5.91 -2.21 8.06
CA ASN A 56 5.62 -2.81 9.36
C ASN A 56 6.87 -3.03 10.19
N ILE A 57 7.94 -3.52 9.58
CA ILE A 57 9.21 -3.76 10.28
C ILE A 57 9.78 -2.47 10.83
N ASN A 58 9.72 -1.40 10.04
CA ASN A 58 10.27 -0.11 10.44
C ASN A 58 9.29 0.74 11.24
N LYS A 59 8.10 0.23 11.50
CA LYS A 59 7.06 0.91 12.29
C LYS A 59 6.81 2.33 11.77
N VAL A 60 6.66 2.46 10.47
CA VAL A 60 6.48 3.75 9.82
C VAL A 60 5.20 4.43 10.32
N SER A 61 5.29 5.71 10.62
CA SER A 61 4.15 6.51 11.04
C SER A 61 3.34 6.94 9.82
N ILE A 62 2.02 7.02 10.00
CA ILE A 62 1.13 7.43 8.92
C ILE A 62 1.45 8.83 8.37
N ILE A 63 2.02 9.70 9.20
CA ILE A 63 2.39 11.06 8.76
C ILE A 63 3.53 11.05 7.75
N HIS A 64 4.29 9.96 7.65
CA HIS A 64 5.41 9.84 6.72
C HIS A 64 5.10 8.93 5.55
N ILE A 65 3.90 8.36 5.49
CA ILE A 65 3.59 7.32 4.49
C ILE A 65 3.78 7.80 3.05
N TRP A 66 3.35 9.02 2.74
CA TRP A 66 3.46 9.54 1.39
C TRP A 66 4.91 9.76 0.98
N ASP A 67 5.73 10.25 1.91
CA ASP A 67 7.16 10.44 1.65
C ASP A 67 7.85 9.11 1.38
N VAL A 68 7.51 8.09 2.15
CA VAL A 68 8.10 6.77 2.01
C VAL A 68 7.68 6.13 0.68
N ILE A 69 6.42 6.27 0.30
CA ILE A 69 5.93 5.76 -0.99
C ILE A 69 6.66 6.44 -2.13
N GLU A 70 6.76 7.76 -2.09
CA GLU A 70 7.43 8.53 -3.12
C GLU A 70 8.89 8.12 -3.27
N ASP A 71 9.60 7.99 -2.16
CA ASP A 71 10.99 7.56 -2.17
C ASP A 71 11.16 6.16 -2.75
N TYR A 72 10.27 5.25 -2.37
CA TYR A 72 10.35 3.88 -2.85
C TYR A 72 10.11 3.80 -4.36
N LEU A 73 9.10 4.51 -4.86
CA LEU A 73 8.75 4.48 -6.28
C LEU A 73 9.76 5.22 -7.16
N SER A 74 10.49 6.17 -6.58
CA SER A 74 11.51 6.96 -7.29
C SER A 74 12.89 6.29 -7.32
N ALA A 75 13.06 5.26 -6.53
CA ALA A 75 14.36 4.60 -6.39
C ALA A 75 14.73 3.76 -7.61
#